data_a7dcf2265f0a1c2f13a57faf5f2812d5
#
_entry.id   a7dcf2265f0a1c2f13a57faf5f2812d5
#
_cell.length_a   1.000
_cell.length_b   1.000
_cell.length_c   1.000
_cell.angle_alpha   90.00
_cell.angle_beta   90.00
_cell.angle_gamma   90.00
#
_symmetry.space_group_name_H-M   'P 1'
#
loop_
_entity.id
_entity.type
_entity.pdbx_description
1 polymer ?
#
loop_
_entity_poly.entity_id
_entity_poly.type
_entity_poly.pdbx_seq_one_letter_code
_entity_poly.pdbx_strand_id
1 'polypeptide(L)'
;MGETNKKFEVLSELIESLESRDTFQHTVELILHKTIAYINADCIALLQKGSDDEWTVIASEGECIEEAKKCDVMALNGENSISVPIRINDIDAMHFVIYDKNNIKLWSDNEDNMHFIYDVTGIIQSIALMRVTNNSLLSSYEVLKDILNNIGSGIIVCDTATGNILFENKVAAESKEIKDTIKECMQDILVPTEEDVEKTLEEYINNAEGNNIDGY
;
A
#
# COMPACT_ATOMS: atom_id res chain seq x y z
N MET A 1 27.32 -22.10 -2.29
CA MET A 1 26.79 -21.37 -3.48
C MET A 1 25.34 -21.76 -3.87
N GLY A 2 24.83 -22.95 -3.53
CA GLY A 2 23.46 -23.39 -3.87
C GLY A 2 22.35 -22.79 -3.02
N GLU A 3 22.55 -22.66 -1.71
CA GLU A 3 21.49 -22.20 -0.78
C GLU A 3 21.18 -20.70 -0.89
N THR A 4 22.19 -19.86 -1.02
CA THR A 4 22.02 -18.41 -1.19
C THR A 4 21.25 -18.08 -2.47
N ASN A 5 21.45 -18.86 -3.54
CA ASN A 5 20.74 -18.68 -4.81
C ASN A 5 19.25 -19.03 -4.66
N LYS A 6 18.94 -20.11 -3.92
CA LYS A 6 17.56 -20.57 -3.67
C LYS A 6 16.77 -19.58 -2.81
N LYS A 7 17.41 -18.98 -1.79
CA LYS A 7 16.84 -17.94 -0.96
C LYS A 7 16.42 -16.72 -1.80
N PHE A 8 17.33 -16.27 -2.68
CA PHE A 8 17.09 -15.13 -3.55
C PHE A 8 15.96 -15.40 -4.56
N GLU A 9 15.90 -16.62 -5.09
CA GLU A 9 14.85 -17.05 -6.00
C GLU A 9 13.47 -17.01 -5.32
N VAL A 10 13.34 -17.55 -4.10
CA VAL A 10 12.10 -17.51 -3.33
C VAL A 10 11.68 -16.07 -3.03
N LEU A 11 12.60 -15.20 -2.60
CA LEU A 11 12.28 -13.79 -2.31
C LEU A 11 11.86 -13.03 -3.57
N SER A 12 12.51 -13.27 -4.72
CA SER A 12 12.11 -12.67 -5.99
C SER A 12 10.72 -13.09 -6.41
N GLU A 13 10.39 -14.37 -6.31
CA GLU A 13 9.04 -14.87 -6.60
C GLU A 13 7.97 -14.30 -5.65
N LEU A 14 8.32 -14.08 -4.37
CA LEU A 14 7.43 -13.42 -3.42
C LEU A 14 7.17 -11.97 -3.83
N ILE A 15 8.19 -11.23 -4.24
CA ILE A 15 8.06 -9.84 -4.69
C ILE A 15 7.22 -9.76 -5.97
N GLU A 16 7.45 -10.63 -6.95
CA GLU A 16 6.66 -10.68 -8.18
C GLU A 16 5.17 -10.97 -7.90
N SER A 17 4.88 -11.78 -6.88
CA SER A 17 3.50 -12.06 -6.48
C SER A 17 2.74 -10.85 -5.90
N LEU A 18 3.46 -9.78 -5.47
CA LEU A 18 2.86 -8.55 -4.95
C LEU A 18 2.20 -7.68 -6.04
N GLU A 19 2.56 -7.88 -7.30
CA GLU A 19 1.97 -7.15 -8.42
C GLU A 19 0.54 -7.62 -8.75
N SER A 20 0.13 -8.77 -8.20
CA SER A 20 -1.23 -9.28 -8.38
C SER A 20 -2.24 -8.42 -7.59
N ARG A 21 -3.44 -8.24 -8.18
CA ARG A 21 -4.56 -7.52 -7.53
C ARG A 21 -5.28 -8.39 -6.48
N ASP A 22 -4.57 -9.32 -5.87
CA ASP A 22 -5.12 -10.27 -4.92
C ASP A 22 -5.46 -9.63 -3.57
N THR A 23 -6.30 -10.29 -2.82
CA THR A 23 -6.60 -9.86 -1.45
C THR A 23 -5.37 -10.02 -0.57
N PHE A 24 -5.26 -9.22 0.49
CA PHE A 24 -4.17 -9.35 1.48
C PHE A 24 -4.03 -10.78 2.00
N GLN A 25 -5.16 -11.41 2.32
CA GLN A 25 -5.16 -12.77 2.83
C GLN A 25 -4.57 -13.76 1.82
N HIS A 26 -4.99 -13.70 0.56
CA HIS A 26 -4.48 -14.59 -0.48
C HIS A 26 -2.98 -14.39 -0.73
N THR A 27 -2.53 -13.14 -0.76
CA THR A 27 -1.10 -12.83 -0.89
C THR A 27 -0.30 -13.38 0.29
N VAL A 28 -0.81 -13.22 1.51
CA VAL A 28 -0.15 -13.77 2.71
C VAL A 28 -0.14 -15.30 2.67
N GLU A 29 -1.24 -15.97 2.33
CA GLU A 29 -1.31 -17.43 2.18
C GLU A 29 -0.24 -17.94 1.21
N LEU A 30 -0.05 -17.28 0.07
CA LEU A 30 0.98 -17.62 -0.90
C LEU A 30 2.40 -17.44 -0.32
N ILE A 31 2.64 -16.33 0.40
CA ILE A 31 3.91 -16.09 1.09
C ILE A 31 4.19 -17.20 2.11
N LEU A 32 3.19 -17.57 2.93
CA LEU A 32 3.33 -18.64 3.92
C LEU A 32 3.65 -19.98 3.24
N HIS A 33 2.90 -20.32 2.20
CA HIS A 33 3.10 -21.57 1.45
C HIS A 33 4.54 -21.69 0.89
N LYS A 34 5.05 -20.64 0.27
CA LYS A 34 6.43 -20.64 -0.26
C LYS A 34 7.47 -20.64 0.86
N THR A 35 7.21 -19.91 1.94
CA THR A 35 8.10 -19.82 3.09
C THR A 35 8.26 -21.17 3.78
N ILE A 36 7.15 -21.87 4.10
CA ILE A 36 7.21 -23.16 4.79
C ILE A 36 7.96 -24.21 3.95
N ALA A 37 7.76 -24.20 2.63
CA ALA A 37 8.46 -25.09 1.72
C ALA A 37 9.99 -24.85 1.70
N TYR A 38 10.43 -23.61 1.94
CA TYR A 38 11.84 -23.25 2.01
C TYR A 38 12.45 -23.62 3.36
N ILE A 39 11.76 -23.25 4.47
CA ILE A 39 12.27 -23.45 5.83
C ILE A 39 12.08 -24.90 6.33
N ASN A 40 11.19 -25.65 5.71
CA ASN A 40 10.84 -27.01 6.11
C ASN A 40 10.41 -27.12 7.60
N ALA A 41 9.61 -26.14 8.07
CA ALA A 41 9.02 -26.15 9.39
C ALA A 41 7.72 -26.95 9.42
N ASP A 42 7.25 -27.34 10.63
CA ASP A 42 5.98 -28.05 10.78
C ASP A 42 4.78 -27.14 10.51
N CYS A 43 4.89 -25.86 10.89
CA CYS A 43 3.81 -24.90 10.73
C CYS A 43 4.34 -23.46 10.76
N ILE A 44 3.69 -22.61 9.98
CA ILE A 44 3.83 -21.16 10.10
C ILE A 44 2.44 -20.51 10.15
N ALA A 45 2.34 -19.41 10.88
CA ALA A 45 1.10 -18.66 11.01
C ALA A 45 1.35 -17.16 11.08
N LEU A 46 0.44 -16.38 10.51
CA LEU A 46 0.36 -14.95 10.73
C LEU A 46 -0.81 -14.67 11.66
N LEU A 47 -0.51 -14.08 12.81
CA LEU A 47 -1.49 -13.67 13.79
C LEU A 47 -1.66 -12.16 13.76
N GLN A 48 -2.89 -11.70 13.97
CA GLN A 48 -3.23 -10.28 14.09
C GLN A 48 -3.86 -10.03 15.46
N LYS A 49 -3.49 -8.90 16.07
CA LYS A 49 -4.09 -8.44 17.31
C LYS A 49 -5.47 -7.84 17.03
N GLY A 50 -6.49 -8.37 17.66
CA GLY A 50 -7.86 -7.86 17.60
C GLY A 50 -8.07 -6.64 18.48
N SER A 51 -9.23 -6.01 18.38
CA SER A 51 -9.64 -4.86 19.21
C SER A 51 -9.84 -5.21 20.69
N ASP A 52 -10.01 -6.50 20.99
CA ASP A 52 -10.17 -7.08 22.31
C ASP A 52 -8.85 -7.54 22.95
N ASP A 53 -7.72 -7.18 22.33
CA ASP A 53 -6.37 -7.61 22.69
C ASP A 53 -6.07 -9.11 22.46
N GLU A 54 -7.00 -9.86 21.85
CA GLU A 54 -6.80 -11.26 21.52
C GLU A 54 -6.08 -11.42 20.16
N TRP A 55 -5.27 -12.48 20.07
CA TRP A 55 -4.57 -12.82 18.84
C TRP A 55 -5.39 -13.78 17.99
N THR A 56 -5.68 -13.40 16.76
CA THR A 56 -6.42 -14.21 15.78
C THR A 56 -5.51 -14.61 14.62
N VAL A 57 -5.68 -15.83 14.11
CA VAL A 57 -4.94 -16.28 12.93
C VAL A 57 -5.56 -15.68 11.67
N ILE A 58 -4.75 -14.93 10.91
CA ILE A 58 -5.15 -14.40 9.59
C ILE A 58 -4.95 -15.48 8.53
N ALA A 59 -3.78 -16.10 8.55
CA ALA A 59 -3.38 -17.13 7.60
C ALA A 59 -2.42 -18.10 8.28
N SER A 60 -2.38 -19.34 7.81
CA SER A 60 -1.49 -20.37 8.33
C SER A 60 -1.26 -21.47 7.31
N GLU A 61 -0.10 -22.12 7.41
CA GLU A 61 0.31 -23.24 6.58
C GLU A 61 0.97 -24.30 7.46
N GLY A 62 0.69 -25.59 7.19
CA GLY A 62 1.22 -26.73 7.93
C GLY A 62 0.22 -27.41 8.86
N GLU A 63 0.67 -28.44 9.57
CA GLU A 63 -0.22 -29.34 10.33
C GLU A 63 -0.39 -28.97 11.82
N CYS A 64 0.50 -28.13 12.36
CA CYS A 64 0.54 -27.78 13.80
C CYS A 64 -0.06 -26.40 14.11
N ILE A 65 -1.18 -26.04 13.45
CA ILE A 65 -1.81 -24.72 13.59
C ILE A 65 -2.30 -24.45 15.01
N GLU A 66 -2.85 -25.48 15.68
CA GLU A 66 -3.36 -25.32 17.05
C GLU A 66 -2.23 -25.14 18.07
N GLU A 67 -1.07 -25.73 17.83
CA GLU A 67 0.13 -25.51 18.61
C GLU A 67 0.69 -24.10 18.36
N ALA A 68 0.73 -23.66 17.12
CA ALA A 68 1.16 -22.30 16.77
C ALA A 68 0.27 -21.21 17.40
N LYS A 69 -1.05 -21.44 17.48
CA LYS A 69 -1.99 -20.54 18.16
C LYS A 69 -1.75 -20.41 19.66
N LYS A 70 -1.20 -21.44 20.28
CA LYS A 70 -0.87 -21.47 21.72
C LYS A 70 0.51 -20.91 22.04
N CYS A 71 1.32 -20.60 21.03
CA CYS A 71 2.63 -20.01 21.25
C CYS A 71 2.48 -18.66 21.94
N ASP A 72 3.33 -18.43 22.92
CA ASP A 72 3.45 -17.11 23.55
C ASP A 72 4.04 -16.13 22.54
N VAL A 73 3.18 -15.34 21.91
CA VAL A 73 3.59 -14.34 20.91
C VAL A 73 4.48 -13.25 21.50
N MET A 74 4.50 -13.11 22.82
CA MET A 74 5.38 -12.17 23.52
C MET A 74 6.78 -12.77 23.77
N ALA A 75 6.92 -14.08 23.71
CA ALA A 75 8.22 -14.75 23.76
C ALA A 75 8.77 -14.85 22.33
N LEU A 76 9.75 -14.01 22.00
CA LEU A 76 10.41 -14.00 20.68
C LEU A 76 10.95 -15.38 20.29
N ASN A 77 11.44 -16.15 21.27
CA ASN A 77 11.94 -17.51 21.10
C ASN A 77 11.35 -18.41 22.18
N GLY A 78 10.36 -19.21 21.78
CA GLY A 78 9.82 -20.28 22.61
C GLY A 78 10.65 -21.57 22.51
N GLU A 79 10.22 -22.60 23.24
CA GLU A 79 10.91 -23.91 23.22
C GLU A 79 10.87 -24.56 21.80
N ASN A 80 9.74 -24.43 21.10
CA ASN A 80 9.50 -25.00 19.77
C ASN A 80 8.99 -23.96 18.78
N SER A 81 9.12 -22.66 19.07
CA SER A 81 8.57 -21.60 18.22
C SER A 81 9.46 -20.36 18.17
N ILE A 82 9.41 -19.68 17.05
CA ILE A 82 9.94 -18.34 16.86
C ILE A 82 8.77 -17.43 16.56
N SER A 83 8.69 -16.28 17.23
CA SER A 83 7.70 -15.25 17.00
C SER A 83 8.38 -13.95 16.62
N VAL A 84 8.08 -13.43 15.44
CA VAL A 84 8.63 -12.16 14.93
C VAL A 84 7.51 -11.12 14.87
N PRO A 85 7.59 -10.03 15.65
CA PRO A 85 6.59 -8.98 15.61
C PRO A 85 6.67 -8.19 14.31
N ILE A 86 5.50 -7.90 13.73
CA ILE A 86 5.35 -7.03 12.57
C ILE A 86 4.65 -5.76 13.04
N ARG A 87 5.34 -4.62 12.92
CA ARG A 87 4.86 -3.32 13.39
C ARG A 87 4.23 -2.53 12.27
N ILE A 88 3.08 -1.93 12.56
CA ILE A 88 2.43 -0.96 11.67
C ILE A 88 2.24 0.32 12.49
N ASN A 89 2.86 1.42 12.04
CA ASN A 89 2.83 2.71 12.75
C ASN A 89 3.29 2.58 14.22
N ASP A 90 4.40 1.87 14.46
CA ASP A 90 5.01 1.60 15.78
C ASP A 90 4.16 0.75 16.74
N ILE A 91 3.07 0.18 16.26
CA ILE A 91 2.21 -0.73 17.03
C ILE A 91 2.51 -2.17 16.57
N ASP A 92 2.68 -3.09 17.52
CA ASP A 92 2.76 -4.52 17.25
C ASP A 92 1.38 -5.00 16.79
N ALA A 93 1.17 -4.96 15.48
CA ALA A 93 -0.13 -5.24 14.87
C ALA A 93 -0.30 -6.71 14.49
N MET A 94 0.80 -7.38 14.17
CA MET A 94 0.81 -8.78 13.76
C MET A 94 2.05 -9.49 14.29
N HIS A 95 1.97 -10.83 14.37
CA HIS A 95 3.09 -11.69 14.67
C HIS A 95 3.20 -12.79 13.63
N PHE A 96 4.40 -12.97 13.10
CA PHE A 96 4.75 -14.10 12.26
C PHE A 96 5.33 -15.19 13.14
N VAL A 97 4.64 -16.32 13.25
CA VAL A 97 5.01 -17.43 14.13
C VAL A 97 5.45 -18.61 13.29
N ILE A 98 6.62 -19.16 13.63
CA ILE A 98 7.11 -20.42 13.08
C ILE A 98 7.12 -21.42 14.21
N TYR A 99 6.54 -22.59 13.96
CA TYR A 99 6.55 -23.71 14.89
C TYR A 99 7.22 -24.92 14.24
N ASP A 100 8.18 -25.50 14.96
CA ASP A 100 8.84 -26.75 14.57
C ASP A 100 9.20 -27.53 15.84
N LYS A 101 8.62 -28.69 15.96
CA LYS A 101 8.76 -29.53 17.16
C LYS A 101 10.18 -30.03 17.36
N ASN A 102 10.94 -30.19 16.30
CA ASN A 102 12.23 -30.86 16.34
C ASN A 102 13.43 -29.95 16.01
N ASN A 103 13.22 -28.90 15.25
CA ASN A 103 14.30 -28.19 14.57
C ASN A 103 14.40 -26.69 14.89
N ILE A 104 13.49 -26.12 15.70
CA ILE A 104 13.42 -24.67 15.90
C ILE A 104 14.75 -24.05 16.39
N LYS A 105 15.48 -24.75 17.24
CA LYS A 105 16.79 -24.28 17.75
C LYS A 105 17.85 -24.22 16.65
N LEU A 106 17.87 -25.21 15.73
CA LEU A 106 18.77 -25.20 14.59
C LEU A 106 18.49 -24.03 13.65
N TRP A 107 17.22 -23.62 13.61
CA TRP A 107 16.76 -22.47 12.85
C TRP A 107 17.16 -21.15 13.48
N SER A 108 16.88 -20.97 14.77
CA SER A 108 17.15 -19.73 15.50
C SER A 108 18.64 -19.42 15.65
N ASP A 109 19.48 -20.45 15.69
CA ASP A 109 20.93 -20.31 15.84
C ASP A 109 21.65 -20.02 14.51
N ASN A 110 20.92 -20.05 13.39
CA ASN A 110 21.46 -19.75 12.07
C ASN A 110 21.09 -18.33 11.64
N GLU A 111 22.07 -17.44 11.59
CA GLU A 111 21.87 -16.03 11.20
C GLU A 111 21.25 -15.89 9.80
N ASP A 112 21.65 -16.71 8.83
CA ASP A 112 21.12 -16.65 7.45
C ASP A 112 19.64 -17.01 7.40
N ASN A 113 19.19 -17.94 8.24
CA ASN A 113 17.80 -18.32 8.36
C ASN A 113 16.98 -17.20 9.01
N MET A 114 17.49 -16.59 10.07
CA MET A 114 16.84 -15.48 10.73
C MET A 114 16.74 -14.25 9.81
N HIS A 115 17.78 -13.97 9.04
CA HIS A 115 17.71 -12.91 8.01
C HIS A 115 16.63 -13.19 6.97
N PHE A 116 16.48 -14.43 6.51
CA PHE A 116 15.40 -14.79 5.60
C PHE A 116 14.02 -14.54 6.21
N ILE A 117 13.82 -14.90 7.48
CA ILE A 117 12.55 -14.66 8.19
C ILE A 117 12.28 -13.15 8.32
N TYR A 118 13.30 -12.35 8.63
CA TYR A 118 13.15 -10.89 8.68
C TYR A 118 12.84 -10.28 7.31
N ASP A 119 13.43 -10.80 6.23
CA ASP A 119 13.10 -10.37 4.86
C ASP A 119 11.62 -10.68 4.53
N VAL A 120 11.15 -11.90 4.84
CA VAL A 120 9.75 -12.30 4.64
C VAL A 120 8.79 -11.45 5.48
N THR A 121 9.10 -11.22 6.75
CA THR A 121 8.26 -10.39 7.62
C THR A 121 8.26 -8.92 7.16
N GLY A 122 9.38 -8.42 6.63
CA GLY A 122 9.47 -7.10 6.01
C GLY A 122 8.57 -6.96 4.77
N ILE A 123 8.48 -8.00 3.95
CA ILE A 123 7.56 -8.04 2.81
C ILE A 123 6.11 -7.97 3.31
N ILE A 124 5.72 -8.81 4.27
CA ILE A 124 4.37 -8.81 4.84
C ILE A 124 4.04 -7.43 5.45
N GLN A 125 4.98 -6.83 6.18
CA GLN A 125 4.84 -5.49 6.75
C GLN A 125 4.57 -4.44 5.66
N SER A 126 5.32 -4.49 4.56
CA SER A 126 5.17 -3.54 3.45
C SER A 126 3.79 -3.64 2.79
N ILE A 127 3.29 -4.86 2.59
CA ILE A 127 1.95 -5.11 2.04
C ILE A 127 0.87 -4.58 2.99
N ALA A 128 0.99 -4.89 4.27
CA ALA A 128 0.03 -4.45 5.28
C ALA A 128 -0.01 -2.92 5.38
N LEU A 129 1.15 -2.25 5.38
CA LEU A 129 1.25 -0.80 5.41
C LEU A 129 0.63 -0.16 4.16
N MET A 130 0.93 -0.70 2.98
CA MET A 130 0.33 -0.24 1.71
C MET A 130 -1.20 -0.31 1.78
N ARG A 131 -1.75 -1.40 2.32
CA ARG A 131 -3.20 -1.57 2.46
C ARG A 131 -3.82 -0.56 3.42
N VAL A 132 -3.20 -0.33 4.58
CA VAL A 132 -3.68 0.67 5.55
C VAL A 132 -3.67 2.06 4.92
N THR A 133 -2.60 2.41 4.20
CA THR A 133 -2.48 3.69 3.50
C THR A 133 -3.54 3.85 2.41
N ASN A 134 -3.75 2.83 1.57
CA ASN A 134 -4.76 2.86 0.52
C ASN A 134 -6.18 2.98 1.10
N ASN A 135 -6.51 2.26 2.17
CA ASN A 135 -7.81 2.36 2.84
C ASN A 135 -8.03 3.77 3.44
N SER A 136 -7.00 4.37 4.03
CA SER A 136 -7.05 5.74 4.54
C SER A 136 -7.28 6.77 3.42
N LEU A 137 -6.61 6.61 2.28
CA LEU A 137 -6.81 7.46 1.10
C LEU A 137 -8.24 7.32 0.55
N LEU A 138 -8.77 6.11 0.42
CA LEU A 138 -10.13 5.86 -0.03
C LEU A 138 -11.15 6.50 0.91
N SER A 139 -11.00 6.31 2.22
CA SER A 139 -11.88 6.93 3.22
C SER A 139 -11.84 8.45 3.15
N SER A 140 -10.65 9.04 3.00
CA SER A 140 -10.49 10.49 2.85
C SER A 140 -11.14 11.01 1.57
N TYR A 141 -11.02 10.25 0.47
CA TYR A 141 -11.68 10.56 -0.80
C TYR A 141 -13.21 10.53 -0.67
N GLU A 142 -13.78 9.52 0.00
CA GLU A 142 -15.23 9.43 0.23
C GLU A 142 -15.73 10.60 1.05
N VAL A 143 -15.06 10.95 2.15
CA VAL A 143 -15.41 12.12 2.97
C VAL A 143 -15.35 13.41 2.15
N LEU A 144 -14.29 13.60 1.37
CA LEU A 144 -14.17 14.78 0.50
C LEU A 144 -15.29 14.83 -0.54
N LYS A 145 -15.61 13.71 -1.17
CA LYS A 145 -16.69 13.57 -2.14
C LYS A 145 -18.04 13.93 -1.50
N ASP A 146 -18.31 13.48 -0.29
CA ASP A 146 -19.53 13.79 0.45
C ASP A 146 -19.61 15.29 0.78
N ILE A 147 -18.51 15.90 1.22
CA ILE A 147 -18.43 17.34 1.45
C ILE A 147 -18.76 18.10 0.16
N LEU A 148 -18.13 17.75 -0.95
CA LEU A 148 -18.33 18.40 -2.24
C LEU A 148 -19.79 18.25 -2.76
N ASN A 149 -20.42 17.09 -2.52
CA ASN A 149 -21.81 16.84 -2.90
C ASN A 149 -22.83 17.64 -2.06
N ASN A 150 -22.46 18.05 -0.85
CA ASN A 150 -23.29 18.85 0.03
C ASN A 150 -23.14 20.37 -0.21
N ILE A 151 -22.21 20.80 -1.05
CA ILE A 151 -22.06 22.19 -1.46
C ILE A 151 -23.19 22.53 -2.46
N GLY A 152 -23.89 23.63 -2.22
CA GLY A 152 -25.02 24.08 -3.07
C GLY A 152 -24.61 24.61 -4.46
N SER A 153 -23.33 24.68 -4.76
CA SER A 153 -22.79 25.11 -6.06
C SER A 153 -22.28 23.91 -6.87
N GLY A 154 -22.44 23.96 -8.19
CA GLY A 154 -21.86 22.95 -9.09
C GLY A 154 -20.34 23.04 -9.10
N ILE A 155 -19.67 21.90 -8.87
CA ILE A 155 -18.23 21.78 -8.88
C ILE A 155 -17.84 20.74 -9.92
N ILE A 156 -16.93 21.12 -10.82
CA ILE A 156 -16.35 20.23 -11.83
C ILE A 156 -14.83 20.38 -11.75
N VAL A 157 -14.13 19.25 -11.74
CA VAL A 157 -12.68 19.18 -11.82
C VAL A 157 -12.31 18.49 -13.12
N CYS A 158 -11.46 19.15 -13.91
CA CYS A 158 -11.04 18.65 -15.22
C CYS A 158 -9.51 18.49 -15.25
N ASP A 159 -9.07 17.53 -16.01
CA ASP A 159 -7.68 17.42 -16.43
C ASP A 159 -7.38 18.51 -17.47
N THR A 160 -6.47 19.42 -17.15
CA THR A 160 -6.11 20.54 -18.04
C THR A 160 -5.39 20.11 -19.30
N ALA A 161 -4.73 18.94 -19.31
CA ALA A 161 -4.00 18.43 -20.46
C ALA A 161 -4.92 17.71 -21.47
N THR A 162 -5.94 17.01 -20.97
CA THR A 162 -6.81 16.16 -21.80
C THR A 162 -8.23 16.69 -21.93
N GLY A 163 -8.63 17.64 -21.06
CA GLY A 163 -10.00 18.12 -20.97
C GLY A 163 -11.00 17.14 -20.36
N ASN A 164 -10.54 16.02 -19.89
CA ASN A 164 -11.41 15.01 -19.28
C ASN A 164 -11.94 15.47 -17.93
N ILE A 165 -13.22 15.26 -17.68
CA ILE A 165 -13.80 15.49 -16.35
C ILE A 165 -13.30 14.38 -15.40
N LEU A 166 -12.54 14.79 -14.39
CA LEU A 166 -12.04 13.90 -13.33
C LEU A 166 -13.04 13.73 -12.20
N PHE A 167 -13.84 14.78 -11.94
CA PHE A 167 -14.85 14.77 -10.90
C PHE A 167 -15.97 15.79 -11.24
N GLU A 168 -17.21 15.43 -10.93
CA GLU A 168 -18.36 16.35 -10.88
C GLU A 168 -19.18 16.05 -9.61
N ASN A 169 -19.61 17.10 -8.89
CA ASN A 169 -20.50 16.91 -7.76
C ASN A 169 -21.96 16.77 -8.23
N LYS A 170 -22.85 16.37 -7.31
CA LYS A 170 -24.27 16.13 -7.61
C LYS A 170 -24.95 17.32 -8.28
N VAL A 171 -24.69 18.54 -7.82
CA VAL A 171 -25.28 19.78 -8.37
C VAL A 171 -24.84 20.00 -9.80
N ALA A 172 -23.57 19.82 -10.13
CA ALA A 172 -23.05 19.93 -11.48
C ALA A 172 -23.58 18.81 -12.39
N ALA A 173 -23.66 17.58 -11.88
CA ALA A 173 -24.16 16.43 -12.62
C ALA A 173 -25.63 16.58 -13.05
N GLU A 174 -26.44 17.20 -12.20
CA GLU A 174 -27.89 17.45 -12.44
C GLU A 174 -28.15 18.68 -13.33
N SER A 175 -27.17 19.60 -13.47
CA SER A 175 -27.33 20.84 -14.24
C SER A 175 -26.81 20.69 -15.67
N LYS A 176 -27.72 20.67 -16.63
CA LYS A 176 -27.38 20.66 -18.06
C LYS A 176 -26.67 21.94 -18.50
N GLU A 177 -27.11 23.07 -17.96
CA GLU A 177 -26.59 24.41 -18.28
C GLU A 177 -25.10 24.56 -17.90
N ILE A 178 -24.72 24.03 -16.72
CA ILE A 178 -23.32 24.01 -16.27
C ILE A 178 -22.46 23.15 -17.22
N LYS A 179 -22.96 21.99 -17.66
CA LYS A 179 -22.23 21.08 -18.55
C LYS A 179 -21.98 21.70 -19.93
N ASP A 180 -22.99 22.39 -20.48
CA ASP A 180 -22.88 23.03 -21.77
C ASP A 180 -21.89 24.22 -21.71
N THR A 181 -21.99 25.07 -20.67
CA THR A 181 -21.05 26.19 -20.43
C THR A 181 -19.60 25.72 -20.27
N ILE A 182 -19.39 24.62 -19.54
CA ILE A 182 -18.04 24.09 -19.34
C ILE A 182 -17.45 23.53 -20.64
N LYS A 183 -18.26 22.84 -21.46
CA LYS A 183 -17.79 22.38 -22.77
C LYS A 183 -17.35 23.53 -23.68
N GLU A 184 -18.09 24.65 -23.65
CA GLU A 184 -17.72 25.85 -24.39
C GLU A 184 -16.41 26.45 -23.82
N CYS A 185 -16.32 26.66 -22.51
CA CYS A 185 -15.09 27.17 -21.88
C CYS A 185 -13.88 26.24 -22.07
N MET A 186 -14.06 24.94 -22.09
CA MET A 186 -12.97 23.98 -22.30
C MET A 186 -12.47 23.95 -23.74
N GLN A 187 -13.33 24.21 -24.71
CA GLN A 187 -12.89 24.37 -26.11
C GLN A 187 -11.96 25.58 -26.26
N ASP A 188 -12.15 26.62 -25.47
CA ASP A 188 -11.31 27.81 -25.47
C ASP A 188 -10.00 27.64 -24.66
N ILE A 189 -9.99 26.77 -23.65
CA ILE A 189 -8.82 26.53 -22.77
C ILE A 189 -7.90 25.43 -23.33
N LEU A 190 -8.45 24.44 -24.06
CA LEU A 190 -7.73 23.24 -24.46
C LEU A 190 -6.93 23.36 -25.76
N VAL A 191 -6.92 24.51 -26.41
CA VAL A 191 -6.04 24.78 -27.54
C VAL A 191 -5.31 26.11 -27.32
N PRO A 192 -4.32 26.19 -26.42
CA PRO A 192 -3.28 27.17 -26.67
C PRO A 192 -2.57 26.68 -27.93
N THR A 193 -2.80 27.35 -29.03
CA THR A 193 -1.93 27.19 -30.18
C THR A 193 -0.50 27.53 -29.75
N GLU A 194 0.53 26.96 -30.39
CA GLU A 194 1.92 27.34 -30.10
C GLU A 194 2.08 28.87 -30.12
N GLU A 195 1.34 29.59 -30.94
CA GLU A 195 1.24 31.05 -30.98
C GLU A 195 0.69 31.68 -29.71
N ASP A 196 -0.26 31.05 -29.01
CA ASP A 196 -0.83 31.60 -27.76
C ASP A 196 0.14 31.42 -26.59
N VAL A 197 0.92 30.34 -26.57
CA VAL A 197 1.97 30.11 -25.56
C VAL A 197 3.14 31.10 -25.77
N GLU A 198 3.55 31.32 -27.02
CA GLU A 198 4.58 32.33 -27.34
C GLU A 198 4.12 33.74 -26.97
N LYS A 199 2.88 34.13 -27.30
CA LYS A 199 2.32 35.44 -26.92
C LYS A 199 2.25 35.66 -25.40
N THR A 200 1.80 34.64 -24.66
CA THR A 200 1.71 34.72 -23.20
C THR A 200 3.10 34.80 -22.56
N LEU A 201 4.08 34.11 -23.10
CA LEU A 201 5.47 34.18 -22.69
C LEU A 201 6.10 35.56 -23.02
N GLU A 202 5.84 36.08 -24.22
CA GLU A 202 6.32 37.44 -24.59
C GLU A 202 5.67 38.51 -23.72
N GLU A 203 4.38 38.48 -23.44
CA GLU A 203 3.72 39.38 -22.49
C GLU A 203 4.28 39.28 -21.08
N TYR A 204 4.61 38.08 -20.61
CA TYR A 204 5.21 37.88 -19.27
C TYR A 204 6.64 38.44 -19.21
N ILE A 205 7.43 38.24 -20.27
CA ILE A 205 8.79 38.76 -20.37
C ILE A 205 8.78 40.30 -20.46
N ASN A 206 7.90 40.85 -21.30
CA ASN A 206 7.76 42.32 -21.45
C ASN A 206 7.25 42.99 -20.16
N ASN A 207 6.36 42.36 -19.41
CA ASN A 207 5.91 42.86 -18.11
C ASN A 207 6.99 42.72 -17.01
N ALA A 208 7.85 41.72 -17.10
CA ALA A 208 8.98 41.54 -16.17
C ALA A 208 10.10 42.58 -16.46
N GLU A 209 10.32 42.90 -17.71
CA GLU A 209 11.30 43.94 -18.10
C GLU A 209 10.79 45.37 -17.83
N GLY A 210 9.46 45.60 -17.94
CA GLY A 210 8.82 46.89 -17.64
C GLY A 210 8.81 47.28 -16.15
N ASN A 211 8.92 46.32 -15.25
CA ASN A 211 8.95 46.54 -13.80
C ASN A 211 10.38 46.75 -13.22
N ASN A 212 11.42 46.79 -14.05
CA ASN A 212 12.80 46.90 -13.61
C ASN A 212 13.41 48.30 -13.86
N ILE A 213 12.58 49.32 -14.16
CA ILE A 213 13.03 50.72 -14.24
C ILE A 213 12.09 51.54 -13.35
N ASP A 214 12.44 51.64 -12.08
CA ASP A 214 12.46 52.88 -11.31
C ASP A 214 12.65 52.59 -9.81
N GLY A 215 13.82 52.93 -9.34
CA GLY A 215 13.94 53.67 -8.07
C GLY A 215 14.30 52.87 -6.81
N TYR A 216 15.48 53.02 -6.46
CA TYR A 216 16.23 53.12 -5.20
C TYR A 216 17.06 51.92 -4.84
#